data_c4eb17fc622d155c85c51ed393a56771
#
_entry.id   c4eb17fc622d155c85c51ed393a56771
#
_cell.length_a   1.000
_cell.length_b   1.000
_cell.length_c   1.000
_cell.angle_alpha   90.00
_cell.angle_beta   90.00
_cell.angle_gamma   90.00
#
_symmetry.space_group_name_H-M   'P 1'
#
loop_
_entity.id
_entity.type
_entity.pdbx_description
1 polymer ?
#
loop_
_entity_poly.entity_id
_entity_poly.type
_entity_poly.pdbx_seq_one_letter_code
_entity_poly.pdbx_strand_id
1 'polypeptide(L)'
;HVTGDIVDIVKKIKNNEIDEGYMPESMQKTYLELYDIANEKQIQNTNMRALQFIYHSRLIKNQDSIPMLLFGNGYMTHFYEMIFEMEVPAFLYNFGVVGFFLYFMPFLAIAMYGTYMAVKKIKNMNIEFMMSTLGLWFAIFISFLSGYTFFNSSSMMIIITLATLIFNGCKDLEDDEMKIYEIKK
;
A
#
# COMPACT_ATOMS: atom_id res chain seq x y z
N HIS A 1 -6.59 -11.66 -20.31
CA HIS A 1 -5.71 -11.58 -21.50
C HIS A 1 -4.98 -10.23 -21.56
N VAL A 2 -4.19 -9.95 -20.56
CA VAL A 2 -3.53 -8.65 -20.43
C VAL A 2 -2.36 -8.47 -21.39
N THR A 3 -1.74 -9.53 -21.87
CA THR A 3 -0.72 -9.36 -22.91
C THR A 3 -1.32 -9.09 -24.28
N GLY A 4 -2.48 -9.59 -24.58
CA GLY A 4 -3.22 -9.14 -25.76
C GLY A 4 -3.33 -7.63 -25.71
N ASP A 5 -3.80 -7.09 -24.58
CA ASP A 5 -4.00 -5.66 -24.40
C ASP A 5 -2.70 -4.86 -24.44
N ILE A 6 -1.61 -5.32 -23.78
CA ILE A 6 -0.31 -4.64 -23.83
C ILE A 6 0.26 -4.66 -25.25
N VAL A 7 0.22 -5.80 -25.93
CA VAL A 7 0.71 -5.93 -27.32
C VAL A 7 -0.09 -5.03 -28.25
N ASP A 8 -1.40 -4.97 -28.09
CA ASP A 8 -2.27 -4.16 -28.92
C ASP A 8 -2.07 -2.65 -28.65
N ILE A 9 -1.89 -2.26 -27.39
CA ILE A 9 -1.52 -0.88 -27.02
C ILE A 9 -0.19 -0.51 -27.64
N VAL A 10 0.83 -1.35 -27.50
CA VAL A 10 2.18 -1.10 -28.09
C VAL A 10 2.13 -0.99 -29.61
N LYS A 11 1.32 -1.81 -30.29
CA LYS A 11 1.11 -1.68 -31.73
C LYS A 11 0.48 -0.34 -32.11
N LYS A 12 -0.57 0.07 -31.37
CA LYS A 12 -1.23 1.36 -31.61
C LYS A 12 -0.30 2.54 -31.38
N ILE A 13 0.56 2.47 -30.32
CA ILE A 13 1.59 3.50 -30.08
C ILE A 13 2.56 3.58 -31.26
N LYS A 14 3.09 2.42 -31.72
CA LYS A 14 4.04 2.38 -32.86
C LYS A 14 3.44 2.86 -34.17
N ASN A 15 2.14 2.73 -34.34
CA ASN A 15 1.42 3.18 -35.53
C ASN A 15 0.94 4.64 -35.42
N ASN A 16 1.23 5.34 -34.32
CA ASN A 16 0.70 6.69 -34.02
C ASN A 16 -0.85 6.77 -34.05
N GLU A 17 -1.52 5.69 -33.62
CA GLU A 17 -2.98 5.61 -33.57
C GLU A 17 -3.58 6.13 -32.26
N ILE A 18 -2.74 6.48 -31.28
CA ILE A 18 -3.18 6.99 -29.95
C ILE A 18 -2.84 8.47 -29.84
N ASP A 19 -3.86 9.29 -29.60
CA ASP A 19 -3.71 10.72 -29.33
C ASP A 19 -3.08 10.96 -27.95
N GLU A 20 -2.21 11.97 -27.84
CA GLU A 20 -1.56 12.37 -26.57
C GLU A 20 -2.58 12.79 -25.50
N GLY A 21 -3.75 13.28 -25.87
CA GLY A 21 -4.84 13.61 -24.96
C GLY A 21 -5.40 12.39 -24.22
N TYR A 22 -5.32 11.20 -24.83
CA TYR A 22 -5.75 9.94 -24.22
C TYR A 22 -4.62 9.20 -23.50
N MET A 23 -3.36 9.36 -23.97
CA MET A 23 -2.19 8.72 -23.40
C MET A 23 -0.98 9.65 -23.52
N PRO A 24 -0.57 10.33 -22.45
CA PRO A 24 0.61 11.19 -22.43
C PRO A 24 1.89 10.48 -22.89
N GLU A 25 2.84 11.21 -23.45
CA GLU A 25 4.09 10.68 -23.97
C GLU A 25 4.85 9.83 -22.93
N SER A 26 4.88 10.26 -21.67
CA SER A 26 5.49 9.50 -20.55
C SER A 26 4.88 8.11 -20.37
N MET A 27 3.56 8.00 -20.56
CA MET A 27 2.82 6.74 -20.48
C MET A 27 3.09 5.87 -21.70
N GLN A 28 3.11 6.45 -22.91
CA GLN A 28 3.46 5.73 -24.14
C GLN A 28 4.86 5.12 -24.03
N LYS A 29 5.85 5.91 -23.62
CA LYS A 29 7.21 5.45 -23.36
C LYS A 29 7.25 4.32 -22.33
N THR A 30 6.47 4.44 -21.27
CA THR A 30 6.38 3.42 -20.21
C THR A 30 5.84 2.08 -20.74
N TYR A 31 4.82 2.09 -21.61
CA TYR A 31 4.31 0.87 -22.23
C TYR A 31 5.33 0.21 -23.16
N LEU A 32 6.12 0.98 -23.91
CA LEU A 32 7.21 0.44 -24.73
C LEU A 32 8.29 -0.21 -23.86
N GLU A 33 8.74 0.47 -22.81
CA GLU A 33 9.72 -0.10 -21.86
C GLU A 33 9.17 -1.34 -21.13
N LEU A 34 7.89 -1.34 -20.74
CA LEU A 34 7.24 -2.50 -20.11
C LEU A 34 7.25 -3.71 -21.04
N TYR A 35 6.91 -3.51 -22.32
CA TYR A 35 6.91 -4.57 -23.33
C TYR A 35 8.30 -5.17 -23.53
N ASP A 36 9.33 -4.33 -23.62
CA ASP A 36 10.71 -4.78 -23.79
C ASP A 36 11.19 -5.57 -22.56
N ILE A 37 10.95 -5.08 -21.35
CA ILE A 37 11.32 -5.77 -20.10
C ILE A 37 10.56 -7.09 -19.94
N ALA A 38 9.26 -7.10 -20.26
CA ALA A 38 8.44 -8.30 -20.16
C ALA A 38 8.94 -9.41 -21.10
N ASN A 39 9.36 -9.05 -22.32
CA ASN A 39 9.93 -9.97 -23.28
C ASN A 39 11.34 -10.45 -22.86
N GLU A 40 12.21 -9.53 -22.43
CA GLU A 40 13.57 -9.86 -21.98
C GLU A 40 13.57 -10.82 -20.77
N LYS A 41 12.70 -10.56 -19.81
CA LYS A 41 12.58 -11.36 -18.58
C LYS A 41 11.61 -12.53 -18.67
N GLN A 42 11.01 -12.75 -19.85
CA GLN A 42 9.99 -13.80 -20.08
C GLN A 42 8.87 -13.79 -19.02
N ILE A 43 8.42 -12.59 -18.62
CA ILE A 43 7.35 -12.46 -17.63
C ILE A 43 6.04 -12.92 -18.27
N GLN A 44 5.46 -13.99 -17.72
CA GLN A 44 4.20 -14.51 -18.20
C GLN A 44 3.03 -13.58 -17.83
N ASN A 45 2.01 -13.61 -18.66
CA ASN A 45 0.77 -12.84 -18.52
C ASN A 45 0.02 -13.06 -17.20
N THR A 46 0.21 -14.24 -16.61
CA THR A 46 -0.37 -14.60 -15.34
C THR A 46 0.24 -13.83 -14.17
N ASN A 47 1.38 -13.19 -14.35
CA ASN A 47 2.05 -12.42 -13.30
C ASN A 47 1.73 -10.90 -13.40
N MET A 48 0.43 -10.60 -13.33
CA MET A 48 -0.12 -9.24 -13.43
C MET A 48 0.50 -8.26 -12.44
N ARG A 49 0.72 -8.70 -11.21
CA ARG A 49 1.29 -7.84 -10.14
C ARG A 49 2.71 -7.38 -10.48
N ALA A 50 3.52 -8.28 -11.06
CA ALA A 50 4.86 -7.91 -11.50
C ALA A 50 4.83 -6.89 -12.65
N LEU A 51 3.92 -7.07 -13.61
CA LEU A 51 3.74 -6.13 -14.72
C LEU A 51 3.25 -4.76 -14.23
N GLN A 52 2.26 -4.73 -13.32
CA GLN A 52 1.78 -3.51 -12.68
C GLN A 52 2.92 -2.78 -11.94
N PHE A 53 3.71 -3.51 -11.15
CA PHE A 53 4.83 -2.92 -10.42
C PHE A 53 5.89 -2.34 -11.35
N ILE A 54 6.25 -3.05 -12.42
CA ILE A 54 7.20 -2.55 -13.43
C ILE A 54 6.64 -1.31 -14.12
N TYR A 55 5.37 -1.36 -14.56
CA TYR A 55 4.70 -0.24 -15.23
C TYR A 55 4.77 1.04 -14.38
N HIS A 56 4.29 0.99 -13.14
CA HIS A 56 4.23 2.18 -12.29
C HIS A 56 5.61 2.68 -11.87
N SER A 57 6.57 1.77 -11.63
CA SER A 57 7.96 2.15 -11.35
C SER A 57 8.59 2.91 -12.52
N ARG A 58 8.30 2.49 -13.75
CA ARG A 58 8.78 3.16 -14.96
C ARG A 58 8.03 4.46 -15.23
N LEU A 59 6.73 4.50 -14.97
CA LEU A 59 5.93 5.70 -15.15
C LEU A 59 6.40 6.83 -14.22
N ILE A 60 6.64 6.55 -12.95
CA ILE A 60 7.21 7.53 -12.00
C ILE A 60 8.56 8.05 -12.52
N LYS A 61 9.42 7.15 -13.03
CA LYS A 61 10.71 7.54 -13.61
C LYS A 61 10.55 8.40 -14.86
N ASN A 62 9.63 8.05 -15.75
CA ASN A 62 9.44 8.76 -17.03
C ASN A 62 8.72 10.10 -16.86
N GLN A 63 7.96 10.28 -15.79
CA GLN A 63 7.34 11.56 -15.43
C GLN A 63 8.35 12.57 -14.87
N ASP A 64 9.45 12.09 -14.25
CA ASP A 64 10.55 12.88 -13.67
C ASP A 64 10.09 14.10 -12.87
N SER A 65 9.05 13.93 -12.03
CA SER A 65 8.39 14.99 -11.29
C SER A 65 8.45 14.75 -9.78
N ILE A 66 9.22 15.57 -9.06
CA ILE A 66 9.28 15.53 -7.59
C ILE A 66 7.91 15.77 -6.94
N PRO A 67 7.07 16.73 -7.39
CA PRO A 67 5.71 16.88 -6.87
C PRO A 67 4.86 15.62 -6.98
N MET A 68 4.95 14.89 -8.10
CA MET A 68 4.22 13.64 -8.27
C MET A 68 4.71 12.54 -7.34
N LEU A 69 6.01 12.47 -7.05
CA LEU A 69 6.53 11.53 -6.06
C LEU A 69 6.03 11.85 -4.64
N LEU A 70 5.95 13.13 -4.28
CA LEU A 70 5.53 13.56 -2.95
C LEU A 70 4.02 13.47 -2.73
N PHE A 71 3.21 13.91 -3.72
CA PHE A 71 1.76 14.07 -3.59
C PHE A 71 0.96 13.08 -4.44
N GLY A 72 1.63 12.28 -5.26
CA GLY A 72 1.02 11.27 -6.13
C GLY A 72 0.48 11.83 -7.44
N ASN A 73 -0.01 10.90 -8.26
CA ASN A 73 -0.56 11.20 -9.59
C ASN A 73 -2.08 11.46 -9.58
N GLY A 74 -2.73 11.35 -8.42
CA GLY A 74 -4.19 11.33 -8.33
C GLY A 74 -4.78 9.97 -8.69
N TYR A 75 -6.10 9.87 -8.59
CA TYR A 75 -6.82 8.62 -8.83
C TYR A 75 -7.32 8.57 -10.28
N MET A 76 -6.83 7.60 -11.06
CA MET A 76 -7.23 7.32 -12.45
C MET A 76 -7.34 8.59 -13.33
N THR A 77 -6.22 9.07 -13.81
CA THR A 77 -6.18 10.28 -14.63
C THR A 77 -6.30 10.00 -16.13
N HIS A 78 -6.00 8.78 -16.59
CA HIS A 78 -5.97 8.47 -18.03
C HIS A 78 -6.64 7.14 -18.36
N PHE A 79 -7.22 7.07 -19.57
CA PHE A 79 -8.03 5.94 -20.05
C PHE A 79 -7.25 4.61 -20.15
N TYR A 80 -5.95 4.68 -20.42
CA TYR A 80 -5.06 3.50 -20.56
C TYR A 80 -4.22 3.23 -19.32
N GLU A 81 -4.56 3.82 -18.18
CA GLU A 81 -3.79 3.64 -16.95
C GLU A 81 -3.96 2.23 -16.38
N MET A 82 -2.83 1.59 -16.08
CA MET A 82 -2.84 0.26 -15.47
C MET A 82 -3.16 0.40 -13.98
N ILE A 83 -4.24 -0.23 -13.53
CA ILE A 83 -4.69 -0.15 -12.13
C ILE A 83 -3.86 -1.09 -11.26
N PHE A 84 -3.40 -0.61 -10.11
CA PHE A 84 -2.78 -1.45 -9.10
C PHE A 84 -3.80 -2.31 -8.36
N GLU A 85 -3.51 -3.60 -8.23
CA GLU A 85 -4.26 -4.51 -7.36
C GLU A 85 -3.72 -4.55 -5.92
N MET A 86 -2.49 -4.08 -5.70
CA MET A 86 -1.84 -4.03 -4.38
C MET A 86 -2.05 -2.67 -3.72
N GLU A 87 -2.56 -2.64 -2.49
CA GLU A 87 -2.95 -1.37 -1.83
C GLU A 87 -1.80 -0.42 -1.57
N VAL A 88 -0.71 -0.89 -0.97
CA VAL A 88 0.42 -0.03 -0.63
C VAL A 88 1.05 0.63 -1.86
N PRO A 89 1.38 -0.13 -2.94
CA PRO A 89 1.85 0.49 -4.17
C PRO A 89 0.82 1.43 -4.81
N ALA A 90 -0.48 1.06 -4.81
CA ALA A 90 -1.54 1.92 -5.31
C ALA A 90 -1.62 3.25 -4.55
N PHE A 91 -1.49 3.18 -3.22
CA PHE A 91 -1.53 4.37 -2.38
C PHE A 91 -0.33 5.28 -2.63
N LEU A 92 0.88 4.71 -2.71
CA LEU A 92 2.08 5.47 -3.03
C LEU A 92 2.01 6.12 -4.40
N TYR A 93 1.45 5.45 -5.39
CA TYR A 93 1.27 6.00 -6.72
C TYR A 93 0.23 7.12 -6.75
N ASN A 94 -0.95 6.90 -6.18
CA ASN A 94 -2.06 7.84 -6.25
C ASN A 94 -1.89 9.06 -5.35
N PHE A 95 -1.35 8.88 -4.14
CA PHE A 95 -1.26 9.92 -3.10
C PHE A 95 0.17 10.28 -2.70
N GLY A 96 1.15 9.64 -3.29
CA GLY A 96 2.56 9.88 -3.03
C GLY A 96 3.02 9.49 -1.63
N VAL A 97 4.26 9.85 -1.34
CA VAL A 97 4.89 9.56 -0.04
C VAL A 97 4.17 10.26 1.11
N VAL A 98 3.76 11.52 0.92
CA VAL A 98 3.04 12.30 1.95
C VAL A 98 1.71 11.65 2.30
N GLY A 99 0.90 11.30 1.29
CA GLY A 99 -0.38 10.63 1.51
C GLY A 99 -0.22 9.26 2.18
N PHE A 100 0.78 8.49 1.77
CA PHE A 100 1.11 7.21 2.39
C PHE A 100 1.40 7.36 3.88
N PHE A 101 2.28 8.28 4.26
CA PHE A 101 2.61 8.51 5.66
C PHE A 101 1.40 8.99 6.47
N LEU A 102 0.63 9.95 5.96
CA LEU A 102 -0.56 10.44 6.67
C LEU A 102 -1.59 9.35 6.93
N TYR A 103 -1.75 8.41 6.00
CA TYR A 103 -2.77 7.36 6.10
C TYR A 103 -2.31 6.13 6.90
N PHE A 104 -1.11 5.61 6.63
CA PHE A 104 -0.65 4.36 7.24
C PHE A 104 0.10 4.54 8.56
N MET A 105 0.76 5.70 8.78
CA MET A 105 1.55 5.91 10.00
C MET A 105 0.76 5.78 11.31
N PRO A 106 -0.48 6.24 11.43
CA PRO A 106 -1.25 6.05 12.67
C PRO A 106 -1.39 4.56 13.04
N PHE A 107 -1.72 3.71 12.07
CA PHE A 107 -1.86 2.26 12.29
C PHE A 107 -0.53 1.59 12.60
N LEU A 108 0.53 1.97 11.89
CA LEU A 108 1.88 1.47 12.14
C LEU A 108 2.37 1.89 13.53
N ALA A 109 2.15 3.13 13.94
CA ALA A 109 2.52 3.64 15.26
C ALA A 109 1.80 2.87 16.38
N ILE A 110 0.47 2.63 16.23
CA ILE A 110 -0.30 1.84 17.18
C ILE A 110 0.20 0.39 17.23
N ALA A 111 0.47 -0.24 16.09
CA ALA A 111 1.00 -1.61 16.03
C ALA A 111 2.38 -1.71 16.70
N MET A 112 3.27 -0.76 16.45
CA MET A 112 4.61 -0.70 17.07
C MET A 112 4.52 -0.47 18.58
N TYR A 113 3.67 0.48 19.01
CA TYR A 113 3.47 0.77 20.42
C TYR A 113 2.84 -0.41 21.15
N GLY A 114 1.82 -1.05 20.56
CA GLY A 114 1.24 -2.30 21.09
C GLY A 114 2.27 -3.41 21.25
N THR A 115 3.15 -3.59 20.26
CA THR A 115 4.23 -4.56 20.32
C THR A 115 5.23 -4.23 21.43
N TYR A 116 5.63 -2.96 21.57
CA TYR A 116 6.50 -2.49 22.63
C TYR A 116 5.91 -2.81 24.02
N MET A 117 4.63 -2.50 24.24
CA MET A 117 3.93 -2.77 25.49
C MET A 117 3.77 -4.29 25.74
N ALA A 118 3.49 -5.08 24.72
CA ALA A 118 3.41 -6.53 24.79
C ALA A 118 4.74 -7.14 25.27
N VAL A 119 5.87 -6.71 24.73
CA VAL A 119 7.19 -7.19 25.13
C VAL A 119 7.54 -6.73 26.56
N LYS A 120 7.28 -5.45 26.87
CA LYS A 120 7.58 -4.86 28.19
C LYS A 120 6.75 -5.51 29.32
N LYS A 121 5.49 -5.85 29.05
CA LYS A 121 4.48 -6.29 30.03
C LYS A 121 3.98 -7.72 29.79
N ILE A 122 4.81 -8.60 29.24
CA ILE A 122 4.44 -9.93 28.78
C ILE A 122 3.73 -10.79 29.86
N LYS A 123 4.02 -10.56 31.15
CA LYS A 123 3.43 -11.32 32.26
C LYS A 123 2.02 -10.85 32.63
N ASN A 124 1.67 -9.60 32.30
CA ASN A 124 0.38 -8.98 32.67
C ASN A 124 -0.52 -8.80 31.44
N MET A 125 -0.08 -9.26 30.29
CA MET A 125 -0.78 -9.09 29.02
C MET A 125 -1.98 -10.05 28.94
N ASN A 126 -3.15 -9.53 28.58
CA ASN A 126 -4.31 -10.35 28.31
C ASN A 126 -4.29 -10.88 26.85
N ILE A 127 -5.04 -11.94 26.60
CA ILE A 127 -5.11 -12.61 25.31
C ILE A 127 -5.73 -11.70 24.23
N GLU A 128 -6.69 -10.87 24.60
CA GLU A 128 -7.38 -9.94 23.69
C GLU A 128 -6.41 -8.89 23.12
N PHE A 129 -5.57 -8.30 23.96
CA PHE A 129 -4.55 -7.35 23.58
C PHE A 129 -3.51 -7.98 22.62
N MET A 130 -3.05 -9.22 22.96
CA MET A 130 -2.11 -9.94 22.12
C MET A 130 -2.68 -10.25 20.74
N MET A 131 -3.91 -10.78 20.68
CA MET A 131 -4.58 -11.12 19.43
C MET A 131 -4.87 -9.89 18.60
N SER A 132 -5.24 -8.76 19.21
CA SER A 132 -5.46 -7.49 18.52
C SER A 132 -4.17 -6.96 17.90
N THR A 133 -3.05 -7.03 18.62
CA THR A 133 -1.73 -6.59 18.12
C THR A 133 -1.28 -7.45 16.93
N LEU A 134 -1.39 -8.78 17.05
CA LEU A 134 -1.07 -9.70 15.95
C LEU A 134 -2.01 -9.49 14.75
N GLY A 135 -3.31 -9.30 15.00
CA GLY A 135 -4.31 -9.04 13.95
C GLY A 135 -4.02 -7.76 13.17
N LEU A 136 -3.61 -6.69 13.85
CA LEU A 136 -3.25 -5.43 13.18
C LEU A 136 -1.98 -5.58 12.34
N TRP A 137 -0.94 -6.27 12.84
CA TRP A 137 0.25 -6.59 12.05
C TRP A 137 -0.07 -7.44 10.83
N PHE A 138 -0.96 -8.43 10.99
CA PHE A 138 -1.40 -9.27 9.89
C PHE A 138 -2.14 -8.46 8.81
N ALA A 139 -3.03 -7.54 9.21
CA ALA A 139 -3.71 -6.65 8.28
C ALA A 139 -2.72 -5.75 7.51
N ILE A 140 -1.74 -5.16 8.21
CA ILE A 140 -0.68 -4.35 7.58
C ILE A 140 0.10 -5.21 6.58
N PHE A 141 0.52 -6.42 6.96
CA PHE A 141 1.27 -7.31 6.08
C PHE A 141 0.47 -7.72 4.83
N ILE A 142 -0.81 -8.07 5.00
CA ILE A 142 -1.67 -8.45 3.87
C ILE A 142 -1.85 -7.28 2.90
N SER A 143 -1.92 -6.04 3.35
CA SER A 143 -2.09 -4.86 2.48
C SER A 143 -0.93 -4.67 1.49
N PHE A 144 0.27 -5.22 1.77
CA PHE A 144 1.38 -5.24 0.81
C PHE A 144 1.20 -6.30 -0.28
N LEU A 145 0.46 -7.36 0.00
CA LEU A 145 0.31 -8.52 -0.90
C LEU A 145 -1.01 -8.52 -1.66
N SER A 146 -2.05 -7.92 -1.07
CA SER A 146 -3.42 -7.94 -1.59
C SER A 146 -4.00 -6.54 -1.63
N GLY A 147 -4.91 -6.31 -2.56
CA GLY A 147 -5.76 -5.13 -2.56
C GLY A 147 -6.96 -5.30 -1.60
N TYR A 148 -7.57 -4.17 -1.24
CA TYR A 148 -8.83 -4.09 -0.51
C TYR A 148 -8.81 -4.49 0.97
N THR A 149 -7.68 -4.32 1.67
CA THR A 149 -7.61 -4.46 3.13
C THR A 149 -7.95 -3.15 3.82
N PHE A 150 -7.23 -2.09 3.51
CA PHE A 150 -7.46 -0.74 4.04
C PHE A 150 -8.45 0.09 3.22
N PHE A 151 -8.64 -0.22 1.95
CA PHE A 151 -9.62 0.46 1.09
C PHE A 151 -11.03 -0.13 1.18
N ASN A 152 -11.20 -1.30 1.74
CA ASN A 152 -12.51 -1.88 1.97
C ASN A 152 -13.11 -1.39 3.29
N SER A 153 -14.31 -0.80 3.24
CA SER A 153 -14.97 -0.24 4.42
C SER A 153 -15.20 -1.28 5.53
N SER A 154 -15.56 -2.51 5.17
CA SER A 154 -15.78 -3.58 6.16
C SER A 154 -14.48 -4.00 6.85
N SER A 155 -13.40 -4.18 6.09
CA SER A 155 -12.08 -4.49 6.65
C SER A 155 -11.54 -3.34 7.48
N MET A 156 -11.77 -2.10 7.05
CA MET A 156 -11.33 -0.91 7.77
C MET A 156 -12.02 -0.77 9.13
N MET A 157 -13.29 -1.13 9.27
CA MET A 157 -13.98 -1.18 10.56
C MET A 157 -13.29 -2.15 11.53
N ILE A 158 -12.89 -3.34 11.04
CA ILE A 158 -12.15 -4.31 11.84
C ILE A 158 -10.79 -3.75 12.26
N ILE A 159 -10.05 -3.14 11.34
CA ILE A 159 -8.74 -2.55 11.59
C ILE A 159 -8.81 -1.44 12.64
N ILE A 160 -9.82 -0.55 12.54
CA ILE A 160 -10.06 0.51 13.55
C ILE A 160 -10.41 -0.10 14.90
N THR A 161 -11.23 -1.15 14.94
CA THR A 161 -11.56 -1.86 16.18
C THR A 161 -10.31 -2.46 16.81
N LEU A 162 -9.46 -3.17 16.04
CA LEU A 162 -8.19 -3.72 16.53
C LEU A 162 -7.27 -2.61 17.08
N ALA A 163 -7.12 -1.51 16.34
CA ALA A 163 -6.32 -0.37 16.78
C ALA A 163 -6.84 0.24 18.09
N THR A 164 -8.16 0.34 18.24
CA THR A 164 -8.80 0.86 19.46
C THR A 164 -8.58 -0.08 20.65
N LEU A 165 -8.71 -1.40 20.45
CA LEU A 165 -8.44 -2.40 21.50
C LEU A 165 -6.98 -2.37 21.95
N ILE A 166 -6.03 -2.21 21.01
CA ILE A 166 -4.61 -2.06 21.35
C ILE A 166 -4.38 -0.79 22.17
N PHE A 167 -4.94 0.35 21.73
CA PHE A 167 -4.76 1.62 22.41
C PHE A 167 -5.32 1.58 23.85
N ASN A 168 -6.52 1.02 24.05
CA ASN A 168 -7.12 0.85 25.37
C ASN A 168 -6.30 -0.12 26.23
N GLY A 169 -5.89 -1.25 25.69
CA GLY A 169 -5.06 -2.22 26.39
C GLY A 169 -3.69 -1.67 26.82
N CYS A 170 -3.07 -0.81 26.00
CA CYS A 170 -1.85 -0.10 26.40
C CYS A 170 -2.09 0.80 27.61
N LYS A 171 -3.22 1.55 27.61
CA LYS A 171 -3.58 2.44 28.72
C LYS A 171 -3.83 1.66 30.01
N ASP A 172 -4.58 0.58 29.95
CA ASP A 172 -4.82 -0.29 31.12
C ASP A 172 -3.52 -0.83 31.72
N LEU A 173 -2.58 -1.24 30.88
CA LEU A 173 -1.25 -1.71 31.30
C LEU A 173 -0.39 -0.61 31.94
N GLU A 174 -0.55 0.66 31.54
CA GLU A 174 0.12 1.81 32.16
C GLU A 174 -0.49 2.16 33.52
N ASP A 175 -1.83 2.17 33.61
CA ASP A 175 -2.56 2.48 34.83
C ASP A 175 -2.26 1.46 35.95
N ASP A 176 -2.12 0.19 35.61
CA ASP A 176 -1.72 -0.85 36.56
C ASP A 176 -0.28 -0.63 37.11
N GLU A 177 0.62 -0.10 36.28
CA GLU A 177 1.97 0.24 36.73
C GLU A 177 1.96 1.39 37.74
N MET A 178 1.17 2.43 37.50
CA MET A 178 1.03 3.56 38.42
C MET A 178 0.48 3.12 39.78
N LYS A 179 -0.57 2.28 39.82
CA LYS A 179 -1.12 1.73 41.07
C LYS A 179 -0.09 0.93 41.88
N ILE A 180 0.76 0.14 41.21
CA ILE A 180 1.82 -0.64 41.87
C ILE A 180 2.89 0.30 42.48
N TYR A 181 3.20 1.41 41.82
CA TYR A 181 4.14 2.40 42.36
C TYR A 181 3.59 3.15 43.58
N GLU A 182 2.29 3.46 43.60
CA GLU A 182 1.65 4.10 44.74
C GLU A 182 1.60 3.21 46.00
N ILE A 183 1.39 1.90 45.82
CA ILE A 183 1.36 0.92 46.93
C ILE A 183 2.75 0.69 47.55
N LYS A 184 3.84 0.92 46.78
CA LYS A 184 5.22 0.70 47.23
C LYS A 184 5.86 1.92 47.90
N LYS A 185 5.16 3.05 47.97
CA LYS A 185 5.54 4.28 48.68
C LYS A 185 4.91 4.32 50.04
#